data_4029f5f0fc96cf0e2815b7e3524981ed
#
_entry.id   4029f5f0fc96cf0e2815b7e3524981ed
#
_cell.length_a   1.000
_cell.length_b   1.000
_cell.length_c   1.000
_cell.angle_alpha   90.00
_cell.angle_beta   90.00
_cell.angle_gamma   90.00
#
_symmetry.space_group_name_H-M   'P 1'
#
loop_
_entity.id
_entity.type
_entity.pdbx_description
1 polymer ?
#
loop_
_entity_poly.entity_id
_entity_poly.type
_entity_poly.pdbx_seq_one_letter_code
_entity_poly.pdbx_strand_id
1 'polypeptide(L)'
;MSLVARHLEANGIPTVIIGSALDVVEHCGVPRFLFTDFPLGNPCGLPWDRDMQKAIVRQALGLFDSASGPRTTVRSPFRWRDDDPVWRGRYGRVDPAERERLKMLGDERRQRRARAKSGINS
;
A
#
# COMPACT_ATOMS: atom_id res chain seq x y z
N MET A 1 -4.19 0.55 7.74
CA MET A 1 -4.49 1.98 7.48
C MET A 1 -5.96 2.25 7.15
N SER A 2 -6.64 1.43 6.35
CA SER A 2 -8.04 1.66 5.95
C SER A 2 -9.02 1.77 7.11
N LEU A 3 -8.90 0.92 8.13
CA LEU A 3 -9.76 1.01 9.33
C LEU A 3 -9.48 2.27 10.14
N VAL A 4 -8.22 2.71 10.20
CA VAL A 4 -7.84 3.98 10.84
C VAL A 4 -8.47 5.16 10.11
N ALA A 5 -8.44 5.16 8.77
CA ALA A 5 -9.07 6.21 7.96
C ALA A 5 -10.58 6.32 8.23
N ARG A 6 -11.27 5.18 8.32
CA ARG A 6 -12.70 5.17 8.69
C ARG A 6 -12.96 5.74 10.08
N HIS A 7 -12.13 5.36 11.04
CA HIS A 7 -12.26 5.85 12.42
C HIS A 7 -12.03 7.36 12.50
N LEU A 8 -11.00 7.87 11.85
CA LEU A 8 -10.71 9.30 11.82
C LEU A 8 -11.85 10.10 11.17
N GLU A 9 -12.34 9.66 10.03
CA GLU A 9 -13.46 10.31 9.34
C GLU A 9 -14.74 10.29 10.19
N ALA A 10 -15.04 9.19 10.86
CA ALA A 10 -16.18 9.08 11.77
C ALA A 10 -16.09 10.04 12.98
N ASN A 11 -14.90 10.48 13.32
CA ASN A 11 -14.63 11.46 14.39
C ASN A 11 -14.38 12.88 13.86
N GLY A 12 -14.78 13.18 12.64
CA GLY A 12 -14.72 14.52 12.06
C GLY A 12 -13.36 14.94 11.51
N ILE A 13 -12.45 13.99 11.28
CA ILE A 13 -11.14 14.25 10.69
C ILE A 13 -11.15 13.76 9.23
N PRO A 14 -11.25 14.66 8.23
CA PRO A 14 -11.25 14.28 6.83
C PRO A 14 -9.99 13.48 6.46
N THR A 15 -10.18 12.36 5.77
CA THR A 15 -9.09 11.42 5.50
C THR A 15 -9.12 10.96 4.04
N VAL A 16 -7.95 10.81 3.43
CA VAL A 16 -7.76 10.22 2.12
C VAL A 16 -6.69 9.14 2.19
N ILE A 17 -6.90 8.04 1.46
CA ILE A 17 -5.93 6.96 1.32
C ILE A 17 -5.32 7.02 -0.08
N ILE A 18 -4.01 6.88 -0.16
CA ILE A 18 -3.28 6.58 -1.40
C ILE A 18 -2.84 5.12 -1.30
N GLY A 19 -3.20 4.32 -2.28
CA GLY A 19 -2.89 2.89 -2.22
C GLY A 19 -2.90 2.19 -3.57
N SER A 20 -2.28 1.01 -3.61
CA SER A 20 -2.18 0.15 -4.80
C SER A 20 -2.94 -1.17 -4.68
N ALA A 21 -3.60 -1.43 -3.56
CA ALA A 21 -4.44 -2.60 -3.33
C ALA A 21 -5.92 -2.22 -3.43
N LEU A 22 -6.43 -2.13 -4.65
CA LEU A 22 -7.77 -1.63 -4.95
C LEU A 22 -8.88 -2.39 -4.21
N ASP A 23 -8.88 -3.71 -4.35
CA ASP A 23 -9.88 -4.61 -3.79
C ASP A 23 -9.94 -4.55 -2.25
N VAL A 24 -8.79 -4.61 -1.60
CA VAL A 24 -8.70 -4.57 -0.13
C VAL A 24 -9.18 -3.23 0.43
N VAL A 25 -8.73 -2.12 -0.16
CA VAL A 25 -9.07 -0.78 0.32
C VAL A 25 -10.55 -0.46 0.08
N GLU A 26 -11.09 -0.80 -1.08
CA GLU A 26 -12.52 -0.63 -1.38
C GLU A 26 -13.39 -1.49 -0.48
N HIS A 27 -12.99 -2.73 -0.22
CA HIS A 27 -13.72 -3.62 0.69
C HIS A 27 -13.79 -3.05 2.11
N CYS A 28 -12.73 -2.42 2.59
CA CYS A 28 -12.73 -1.74 3.89
C CYS A 28 -13.64 -0.50 3.93
N GLY A 29 -13.98 0.07 2.77
CA GLY A 29 -14.91 1.18 2.68
C GLY A 29 -14.35 2.50 3.20
N VAL A 30 -13.16 2.90 2.75
CA VAL A 30 -12.53 4.17 3.11
C VAL A 30 -13.30 5.36 2.54
N PRO A 31 -13.26 6.53 3.19
CA PRO A 31 -14.04 7.69 2.75
C PRO A 31 -13.59 8.23 1.39
N ARG A 32 -12.28 8.35 1.18
CA ARG A 32 -11.66 8.81 -0.09
C ARG A 32 -10.46 7.95 -0.40
N PHE A 33 -10.35 7.51 -1.65
CA PHE A 33 -9.28 6.65 -2.10
C PHE A 33 -8.72 7.09 -3.45
N LEU A 34 -7.44 7.38 -3.47
CA LEU A 34 -6.67 7.53 -4.70
C LEU A 34 -5.94 6.21 -4.98
N PHE A 35 -6.39 5.50 -5.99
CA PHE A 35 -5.76 4.27 -6.45
C PHE A 35 -4.62 4.58 -7.42
N THR A 36 -3.44 4.09 -7.10
CA THR A 36 -2.28 4.11 -7.98
C THR A 36 -1.93 2.69 -8.40
N ASP A 37 -1.87 2.44 -9.69
CA ASP A 37 -1.57 1.12 -10.25
C ASP A 37 -0.07 0.85 -10.25
N PHE A 38 0.49 0.79 -9.06
CA PHE A 38 1.92 0.64 -8.78
C PHE A 38 2.21 -0.61 -7.95
N PRO A 39 3.46 -1.06 -7.87
CA PRO A 39 3.84 -2.15 -6.97
C PRO A 39 3.48 -1.85 -5.52
N LEU A 40 3.01 -2.85 -4.80
CA LEU A 40 2.72 -2.74 -3.37
C LEU A 40 3.96 -2.24 -2.61
N GLY A 41 3.75 -1.28 -1.72
CA GLY A 41 4.83 -0.61 -1.00
C GLY A 41 5.28 0.72 -1.62
N ASN A 42 4.86 1.03 -2.86
CA ASN A 42 5.21 2.26 -3.57
C ASN A 42 3.99 3.03 -4.08
N PRO A 43 2.96 3.27 -3.28
CA PRO A 43 1.72 3.89 -3.76
C PRO A 43 1.89 5.34 -4.19
N CYS A 44 2.91 6.04 -3.69
CA CYS A 44 3.18 7.44 -4.01
C CYS A 44 4.10 7.64 -5.22
N GLY A 45 4.43 6.59 -5.96
CA GLY A 45 5.21 6.68 -7.20
C GLY A 45 6.63 6.16 -7.09
N LEU A 46 7.38 6.40 -8.15
CA LEU A 46 8.76 5.94 -8.28
C LEU A 46 9.66 6.54 -7.19
N PRO A 47 10.57 5.73 -6.60
CA PRO A 47 11.62 6.25 -5.76
C PRO A 47 12.41 7.35 -6.49
N TRP A 48 12.72 8.43 -5.77
CA TRP A 48 13.49 9.59 -6.26
C TRP A 48 12.80 10.45 -7.33
N ASP A 49 11.64 10.07 -7.85
CA ASP A 49 10.83 10.92 -8.74
C ASP A 49 9.94 11.85 -7.92
N ARG A 50 10.51 12.99 -7.54
CA ARG A 50 9.84 14.00 -6.71
C ARG A 50 8.63 14.62 -7.39
N ASP A 51 8.68 14.79 -8.70
CA ASP A 51 7.60 15.46 -9.43
C ASP A 51 6.38 14.54 -9.52
N MET A 52 6.58 13.27 -9.83
CA MET A 52 5.51 12.27 -9.77
C MET A 52 4.92 12.18 -8.36
N GLN A 53 5.75 12.08 -7.33
CA GLN A 53 5.30 11.98 -5.94
C GLN A 53 4.47 13.19 -5.52
N LYS A 54 4.92 14.40 -5.82
CA LYS A 54 4.18 15.63 -5.55
C LYS A 54 2.85 15.70 -6.31
N ALA A 55 2.83 15.26 -7.55
CA ALA A 55 1.63 15.24 -8.36
C ALA A 55 0.58 14.25 -7.80
N ILE A 56 1.00 13.07 -7.34
CA ILE A 56 0.13 12.07 -6.71
C ILE A 56 -0.45 12.60 -5.40
N VAL A 57 0.38 13.18 -4.54
CA VAL A 57 -0.08 13.79 -3.29
C VAL A 57 -1.07 14.93 -3.56
N ARG A 58 -0.80 15.76 -4.57
CA ARG A 58 -1.70 16.83 -4.99
C ARG A 58 -3.07 16.30 -5.46
N GLN A 59 -3.07 15.21 -6.23
CA GLN A 59 -4.32 14.53 -6.61
C GLN A 59 -5.10 14.03 -5.38
N ALA A 60 -4.41 13.40 -4.43
CA ALA A 60 -5.05 12.89 -3.21
C ALA A 60 -5.67 14.02 -2.39
N LEU A 61 -4.95 15.11 -2.19
CA LEU A 61 -5.47 16.30 -1.47
C LEU A 61 -6.64 16.94 -2.21
N GLY A 62 -6.63 16.94 -3.54
CA GLY A 62 -7.73 17.43 -4.35
C GLY A 62 -9.04 16.66 -4.15
N LEU A 63 -8.99 15.43 -3.65
CA LEU A 63 -10.20 14.65 -3.35
C LEU A 63 -10.99 15.21 -2.16
N PHE A 64 -10.40 16.01 -1.30
CA PHE A 64 -11.14 16.70 -0.24
C PHE A 64 -12.17 17.68 -0.80
N ASP A 65 -11.87 18.30 -1.95
CA ASP A 65 -12.77 19.24 -2.61
C ASP A 65 -13.65 18.58 -3.66
N SER A 66 -13.14 17.59 -4.38
CA SER A 66 -13.79 17.00 -5.56
C SER A 66 -14.63 15.75 -5.28
N ALA A 67 -14.44 15.08 -4.15
CA ALA A 67 -15.22 13.90 -3.82
C ALA A 67 -16.69 14.26 -3.56
N SER A 68 -17.59 13.67 -4.35
CA SER A 68 -19.04 13.94 -4.29
C SER A 68 -19.76 13.25 -3.13
N GLY A 69 -19.10 12.35 -2.42
CA GLY A 69 -19.69 11.59 -1.33
C GLY A 69 -18.74 10.57 -0.72
N PRO A 70 -19.20 9.79 0.27
CA PRO A 70 -18.40 8.76 0.90
C PRO A 70 -18.06 7.63 -0.08
N ARG A 71 -16.97 6.91 0.21
CA ARG A 71 -16.45 5.79 -0.59
C ARG A 71 -16.11 6.19 -2.03
N THR A 72 -15.57 7.38 -2.21
CA THR A 72 -15.10 7.86 -3.51
C THR A 72 -13.74 7.27 -3.82
N THR A 73 -13.63 6.53 -4.92
CA THR A 73 -12.38 6.01 -5.47
C THR A 73 -12.05 6.70 -6.78
N VAL A 74 -10.85 7.24 -6.90
CA VAL A 74 -10.31 7.83 -8.13
C VAL A 74 -9.06 7.08 -8.53
N ARG A 75 -8.94 6.75 -9.81
CA ARG A 75 -7.72 6.16 -10.39
C ARG A 75 -6.76 7.25 -10.81
N SER A 76 -5.53 7.19 -10.33
CA SER A 76 -4.47 8.06 -10.83
C SER A 76 -4.11 7.67 -12.27
N PRO A 77 -3.91 8.64 -13.17
CA PRO A 77 -3.51 8.37 -14.55
C PRO A 77 -2.03 7.99 -14.69
N PHE A 78 -1.23 8.15 -13.64
CA PHE A 78 0.19 7.85 -13.70
C PHE A 78 0.47 6.37 -13.89
N ARG A 79 1.49 6.06 -14.69
CA ARG A 79 2.03 4.72 -14.87
C ARG A 79 3.30 4.56 -14.05
N TRP A 80 3.55 3.33 -13.59
CA TRP A 80 4.73 3.03 -12.80
C TRP A 80 6.02 3.31 -13.57
N ARG A 81 6.15 2.71 -14.75
CA ARG A 81 7.27 2.91 -15.66
C ARG A 81 6.79 2.69 -17.08
N ASP A 82 7.06 3.62 -17.96
CA ASP A 82 6.74 3.48 -19.38
C ASP A 82 7.71 2.55 -20.11
N ASP A 83 8.94 2.43 -19.60
CA ASP A 83 10.00 1.55 -20.10
C ASP A 83 9.87 0.09 -19.62
N ASP A 84 9.00 -0.19 -18.68
CA ASP A 84 8.80 -1.54 -18.14
C ASP A 84 7.32 -1.91 -18.01
N PRO A 85 6.62 -2.20 -19.13
CA PRO A 85 5.20 -2.56 -19.12
C PRO A 85 4.91 -3.91 -18.45
N VAL A 86 5.94 -4.74 -18.27
CA VAL A 86 5.81 -6.10 -17.71
C VAL A 86 6.16 -6.21 -16.23
N TRP A 87 6.30 -5.09 -15.53
CA TRP A 87 6.66 -5.08 -14.11
C TRP A 87 5.75 -5.95 -13.24
N ARG A 88 4.46 -6.04 -13.59
CA ARG A 88 3.50 -6.91 -12.89
C ARG A 88 3.90 -8.38 -12.92
N GLY A 89 4.40 -8.86 -14.06
CA GLY A 89 4.84 -10.25 -14.21
C GLY A 89 6.12 -10.56 -13.43
N ARG A 90 6.91 -9.53 -13.10
CA ARG A 90 8.14 -9.65 -12.30
C ARG A 90 7.93 -9.36 -10.83
N TYR A 91 6.96 -8.51 -10.51
CA TYR A 91 6.66 -8.15 -9.13
C TYR A 91 6.18 -9.37 -8.33
N GLY A 92 6.80 -9.60 -7.18
CA GLY A 92 6.48 -10.75 -6.33
C GLY A 92 7.01 -12.09 -6.82
N ARG A 93 7.74 -12.12 -7.95
CA ARG A 93 8.38 -13.33 -8.43
C ARG A 93 9.55 -13.68 -7.52
N VAL A 94 9.46 -14.82 -6.88
CA VAL A 94 10.56 -15.37 -6.06
C VAL A 94 11.29 -16.41 -6.90
N ASP A 95 12.59 -16.23 -7.06
CA ASP A 95 13.44 -17.23 -7.70
C ASP A 95 13.34 -18.55 -6.92
N PRO A 96 13.12 -19.70 -7.59
CA PRO A 96 13.11 -21.00 -6.92
C PRO A 96 14.34 -21.27 -6.08
N ALA A 97 15.52 -20.82 -6.52
CA ALA A 97 16.76 -20.96 -5.75
C ALA A 97 16.75 -20.10 -4.46
N GLU A 98 16.09 -18.97 -4.46
CA GLU A 98 15.98 -18.10 -3.31
C GLU A 98 14.84 -18.48 -2.35
N ARG A 99 13.87 -19.26 -2.83
CA ARG A 99 12.70 -19.70 -2.05
C ARG A 99 13.12 -20.51 -0.81
N GLU A 100 14.06 -21.42 -0.95
CA GLU A 100 14.59 -22.22 0.18
C GLU A 100 15.29 -21.35 1.20
N ARG A 101 16.14 -20.43 0.75
CA ARG A 101 16.81 -19.45 1.62
C ARG A 101 15.83 -18.61 2.42
N LEU A 102 14.80 -18.08 1.74
CA LEU A 102 13.74 -17.29 2.39
C LEU A 102 12.93 -18.11 3.40
N LYS A 103 12.69 -19.39 3.10
CA LYS A 103 12.03 -20.32 4.00
C LYS A 103 12.88 -20.53 5.27
N MET A 104 14.16 -20.81 5.13
CA MET A 104 15.08 -20.96 6.26
C MET A 104 15.11 -19.72 7.15
N LEU A 105 15.23 -18.53 6.56
CA LEU A 105 15.18 -17.26 7.29
C LEU A 105 13.85 -17.05 8.03
N GLY A 106 12.76 -17.49 7.41
CA GLY A 106 11.44 -17.47 8.03
C GLY A 106 11.32 -18.40 9.24
N ASP A 107 11.90 -19.59 9.15
CA ASP A 107 11.92 -20.58 10.23
C ASP A 107 12.80 -20.12 11.41
N GLU A 108 13.97 -19.59 11.13
CA GLU A 108 14.85 -18.99 12.14
C GLU A 108 14.16 -17.86 12.90
N ARG A 109 13.45 -16.98 12.17
CA ARG A 109 12.68 -15.89 12.78
C ARG A 109 11.55 -16.42 13.67
N ARG A 110 10.87 -17.48 13.26
CA ARG A 110 9.83 -18.14 14.08
C ARG A 110 10.42 -18.72 15.36
N GLN A 111 11.52 -19.45 15.25
CA GLN A 111 12.22 -20.03 16.39
C GLN A 111 12.71 -18.95 17.38
N ARG A 112 13.28 -17.86 16.85
CA ARG A 112 13.73 -16.73 17.67
C ARG A 112 12.59 -16.08 18.44
N ARG A 113 11.43 -15.93 17.81
CA ARG A 113 10.21 -15.41 18.46
C ARG A 113 9.65 -16.37 19.51
N ALA A 114 9.69 -17.67 19.25
CA ALA A 114 9.25 -18.68 20.20
C ALA A 114 10.14 -18.70 21.46
N ARG A 115 11.45 -18.64 21.29
CA ARG A 115 12.41 -18.55 22.41
C ARG A 115 12.24 -17.26 23.23
N ALA A 116 12.02 -16.13 22.57
CA ALA A 116 11.77 -14.86 23.26
C ALA A 116 10.48 -14.90 24.10
N LYS A 117 9.42 -15.55 23.59
CA LYS A 117 8.17 -15.72 24.34
C LYS A 117 8.31 -16.68 25.54
N SER A 118 9.08 -17.75 25.41
CA SER A 118 9.32 -18.68 26.51
C SER A 118 10.20 -18.08 27.61
N GLY A 119 11.13 -17.17 27.25
CA GLY A 119 12.00 -16.47 28.22
C GLY A 119 11.28 -15.37 29.02
N ILE A 120 10.11 -14.90 28.56
CA ILE A 120 9.30 -13.89 29.27
C ILE A 120 8.40 -14.55 30.32
N ASN A 121 8.09 -15.85 30.18
CA ASN A 121 7.23 -16.61 31.08
C ASN A 121 8.01 -17.41 32.15
N SER A 122 9.28 -17.21 32.25
CA SER A 122 10.15 -17.69 33.32
C SER A 122 10.59 -16.49 34.15
#